data_d0c4060a2675c48b765dabae8f63b150
#
_entry.id   d0c4060a2675c48b765dabae8f63b150
#
_cell.length_a   1.000
_cell.length_b   1.000
_cell.length_c   1.000
_cell.angle_alpha   90.00
_cell.angle_beta   90.00
_cell.angle_gamma   90.00
#
_symmetry.space_group_name_H-M   'P 1'
#
loop_
_entity.id
_entity.type
_entity.pdbx_description
1 polymer ?
#
loop_
_entity_poly.entity_id
_entity_poly.type
_entity_poly.pdbx_seq_one_letter_code
_entity_poly.pdbx_strand_id
1 'polypeptide(L)'
;MEKLIDDEYKVTIIGNLIRDERKAQKKSASVIASLSGISQQFLSELERGKKSLPYSTVHSVFNVLNIHFDPDIELIRRADDLINNIINAYMNFDRDSMLSSLELLICNSYRYSYAYDYYQTAILLKDIFIKKVDKPVFIRHFKNPKLEMLNLICLEKTDSKNTMFYITQGLSYHSSTHTQPSYCGLYCILLFDLAEYHEKNNDLLKALSAYKEVIQAASANYFRRFSLSAELAYAITYSKLGDISLSQEYLERIISIAQPDDDIEKQIIYAAVINSATNFLIMGDYNKCQATAISLFNENISETNHNFVCYQLAFSNYMLGNTDKALNYCRHYKLSDNDRSFPADFIRMLISLKSDTPNEQMLIDLFSTALLNGDSSDVEVSFKLLTDVLKKNKDFAKAVEYYDKYIQYRFSKRI
;
A
#
# COMPACT_ATOMS: atom_id res chain seq x y z
N MET A 1 53.99 2.38 -8.85
CA MET A 1 52.79 3.25 -9.03
C MET A 1 51.79 2.92 -7.94
N GLU A 2 51.35 3.88 -7.20
CA GLU A 2 50.33 3.70 -6.18
C GLU A 2 48.99 3.33 -6.85
N LYS A 3 48.30 2.31 -6.33
CA LYS A 3 47.01 1.86 -6.90
C LYS A 3 45.93 2.92 -6.60
N LEU A 4 45.38 3.54 -7.64
CA LEU A 4 44.32 4.52 -7.54
C LEU A 4 42.95 3.83 -7.63
N ILE A 5 41.99 4.33 -6.85
CA ILE A 5 40.55 4.04 -7.00
C ILE A 5 39.96 5.18 -7.81
N ASP A 6 39.72 4.97 -9.08
CA ASP A 6 39.24 5.96 -10.07
C ASP A 6 37.81 5.70 -10.55
N ASP A 7 37.24 4.55 -10.26
CA ASP A 7 35.84 4.23 -10.52
C ASP A 7 34.93 5.14 -9.66
N GLU A 8 34.18 5.99 -10.32
CA GLU A 8 33.31 7.00 -9.68
C GLU A 8 32.28 6.37 -8.73
N TYR A 9 31.75 5.18 -9.06
CA TYR A 9 30.84 4.45 -8.19
C TYR A 9 31.55 4.02 -6.90
N LYS A 10 32.72 3.38 -7.02
CA LYS A 10 33.50 2.90 -5.87
C LYS A 10 33.94 4.04 -4.97
N VAL A 11 34.38 5.15 -5.56
CA VAL A 11 34.78 6.35 -4.81
C VAL A 11 33.61 6.93 -4.02
N THR A 12 32.42 6.96 -4.63
CA THR A 12 31.20 7.43 -3.96
C THR A 12 30.81 6.52 -2.78
N ILE A 13 30.85 5.21 -2.98
CA ILE A 13 30.55 4.22 -1.90
C ILE A 13 31.51 4.40 -0.73
N ILE A 14 32.81 4.45 -0.99
CA ILE A 14 33.84 4.67 0.06
C ILE A 14 33.60 5.98 0.80
N GLY A 15 33.34 7.07 0.08
CA GLY A 15 33.09 8.37 0.68
C GLY A 15 31.86 8.37 1.59
N ASN A 16 30.81 7.73 1.13
CA ASN A 16 29.58 7.55 1.89
C ASN A 16 29.80 6.74 3.18
N LEU A 17 30.47 5.60 3.07
CA LEU A 17 30.80 4.74 4.20
C LEU A 17 31.63 5.51 5.26
N ILE A 18 32.69 6.18 4.84
CA ILE A 18 33.55 6.97 5.74
C ILE A 18 32.75 8.05 6.47
N ARG A 19 31.91 8.81 5.74
CA ARG A 19 31.10 9.86 6.33
C ARG A 19 30.12 9.32 7.37
N ASP A 20 29.47 8.21 7.06
CA ASP A 20 28.45 7.65 7.93
C ASP A 20 29.06 7.00 9.17
N GLU A 21 30.16 6.27 9.03
CA GLU A 21 30.91 5.71 10.18
C GLU A 21 31.49 6.81 11.07
N ARG A 22 32.06 7.88 10.49
CA ARG A 22 32.52 9.04 11.25
C ARG A 22 31.39 9.66 12.07
N LYS A 23 30.23 9.87 11.46
CA LYS A 23 29.05 10.43 12.14
C LYS A 23 28.53 9.49 13.22
N ALA A 24 28.44 8.20 12.94
CA ALA A 24 28.01 7.19 13.91
C ALA A 24 28.94 7.16 15.15
N GLN A 25 30.24 7.32 14.94
CA GLN A 25 31.24 7.44 16.00
C GLN A 25 31.31 8.85 16.63
N LYS A 26 30.47 9.80 16.20
CA LYS A 26 30.43 11.21 16.68
C LYS A 26 31.79 11.92 16.58
N LYS A 27 32.63 11.55 15.60
CA LYS A 27 33.94 12.18 15.37
C LYS A 27 33.85 13.33 14.40
N SER A 28 34.55 14.45 14.67
CA SER A 28 34.61 15.58 13.73
C SER A 28 35.50 15.26 12.53
N ALA A 29 35.25 15.92 11.39
CA ALA A 29 36.08 15.75 10.19
C ALA A 29 37.53 16.17 10.42
N SER A 30 37.76 17.20 11.25
CA SER A 30 39.11 17.64 11.60
C SER A 30 39.92 16.59 12.38
N VAL A 31 39.26 15.88 13.32
CA VAL A 31 39.90 14.81 14.10
C VAL A 31 40.28 13.65 13.20
N ILE A 32 39.38 13.18 12.33
CA ILE A 32 39.69 12.08 11.41
C ILE A 32 40.81 12.47 10.44
N ALA A 33 40.73 13.67 9.86
CA ALA A 33 41.75 14.15 8.93
C ALA A 33 43.16 14.19 9.59
N SER A 34 43.24 14.76 10.79
CA SER A 34 44.49 14.82 11.55
C SER A 34 45.05 13.45 11.88
N LEU A 35 44.24 12.51 12.37
CA LEU A 35 44.67 11.15 12.71
C LEU A 35 45.06 10.32 11.49
N SER A 36 44.46 10.62 10.32
CA SER A 36 44.75 9.92 9.06
C SER A 36 45.92 10.58 8.26
N GLY A 37 46.46 11.69 8.73
CA GLY A 37 47.57 12.40 8.06
C GLY A 37 47.14 13.12 6.78
N ILE A 38 45.86 13.55 6.65
CA ILE A 38 45.31 14.22 5.48
C ILE A 38 44.72 15.57 5.86
N SER A 39 44.51 16.46 4.87
CA SER A 39 43.81 17.74 5.11
C SER A 39 42.30 17.52 5.30
N GLN A 40 41.68 18.38 6.11
CA GLN A 40 40.22 18.37 6.29
C GLN A 40 39.47 18.60 4.97
N GLN A 41 40.04 19.44 4.07
CA GLN A 41 39.46 19.64 2.73
C GLN A 41 39.48 18.35 1.93
N PHE A 42 40.61 17.62 1.96
CA PHE A 42 40.73 16.34 1.26
C PHE A 42 39.70 15.32 1.80
N LEU A 43 39.56 15.19 3.13
CA LEU A 43 38.52 14.32 3.72
C LEU A 43 37.11 14.72 3.27
N SER A 44 36.84 16.03 3.21
CA SER A 44 35.51 16.51 2.74
C SER A 44 35.26 16.18 1.26
N GLU A 45 36.27 16.25 0.40
CA GLU A 45 36.16 15.87 -1.01
C GLU A 45 35.96 14.35 -1.14
N LEU A 46 36.66 13.57 -0.32
CA LEU A 46 36.51 12.12 -0.22
C LEU A 46 35.10 11.73 0.21
N GLU A 47 34.59 12.32 1.29
CA GLU A 47 33.22 12.07 1.77
C GLU A 47 32.12 12.48 0.77
N ARG A 48 32.44 13.32 -0.21
CA ARG A 48 31.54 13.70 -1.32
C ARG A 48 31.71 12.82 -2.56
N GLY A 49 32.65 11.90 -2.57
CA GLY A 49 32.94 11.05 -3.72
C GLY A 49 33.47 11.79 -4.95
N LYS A 50 34.20 12.92 -4.75
CA LYS A 50 34.58 13.84 -5.85
C LYS A 50 35.99 13.63 -6.42
N LYS A 51 36.79 12.70 -5.89
CA LYS A 51 38.17 12.51 -6.32
C LYS A 51 38.56 11.05 -6.43
N SER A 52 39.40 10.72 -7.43
CA SER A 52 40.16 9.47 -7.45
C SER A 52 41.06 9.42 -6.21
N LEU A 53 41.15 8.26 -5.56
CA LEU A 53 41.74 8.11 -4.24
C LEU A 53 42.93 7.19 -4.28
N PRO A 54 44.10 7.60 -3.71
CA PRO A 54 45.18 6.69 -3.41
C PRO A 54 44.71 5.64 -2.37
N TYR A 55 44.91 4.37 -2.67
CA TYR A 55 44.49 3.26 -1.81
C TYR A 55 45.06 3.39 -0.38
N SER A 56 46.32 3.82 -0.25
CA SER A 56 46.96 4.06 1.03
C SER A 56 46.25 5.08 1.89
N THR A 57 45.79 6.16 1.27
CA THR A 57 45.04 7.22 1.97
C THR A 57 43.68 6.72 2.48
N VAL A 58 42.94 5.99 1.65
CA VAL A 58 41.69 5.34 2.06
C VAL A 58 41.91 4.38 3.22
N HIS A 59 42.95 3.57 3.14
CA HIS A 59 43.29 2.61 4.18
C HIS A 59 43.65 3.28 5.50
N SER A 60 44.38 4.42 5.47
CA SER A 60 44.64 5.22 6.67
C SER A 60 43.37 5.71 7.35
N VAL A 61 42.41 6.20 6.59
CA VAL A 61 41.08 6.64 7.12
C VAL A 61 40.31 5.45 7.68
N PHE A 62 40.30 4.31 7.00
CA PHE A 62 39.64 3.10 7.47
C PHE A 62 40.22 2.62 8.79
N ASN A 63 41.55 2.63 8.96
CA ASN A 63 42.20 2.25 10.22
C ASN A 63 41.76 3.18 11.38
N VAL A 64 41.71 4.49 11.17
CA VAL A 64 41.24 5.46 12.17
C VAL A 64 39.79 5.27 12.57
N LEU A 65 38.97 4.82 11.63
CA LEU A 65 37.54 4.54 11.84
C LEU A 65 37.28 3.10 12.25
N ASN A 66 38.33 2.26 12.32
CA ASN A 66 38.23 0.82 12.61
C ASN A 66 37.31 0.08 11.62
N ILE A 67 37.44 0.40 10.32
CA ILE A 67 36.69 -0.22 9.21
C ILE A 67 37.57 -1.34 8.60
N HIS A 68 37.04 -2.55 8.64
CA HIS A 68 37.63 -3.71 7.93
C HIS A 68 36.91 -3.84 6.57
N PHE A 69 37.41 -3.09 5.57
CA PHE A 69 36.79 -3.02 4.24
C PHE A 69 37.15 -4.24 3.39
N ASP A 70 36.13 -4.91 2.85
CA ASP A 70 36.25 -6.01 1.89
C ASP A 70 36.06 -5.46 0.46
N PRO A 71 37.13 -5.49 -0.39
CA PRO A 71 37.08 -5.00 -1.75
C PRO A 71 36.47 -6.02 -2.75
N ASP A 72 35.88 -7.14 -2.29
CA ASP A 72 35.31 -8.16 -3.15
C ASP A 72 34.11 -7.60 -3.95
N ILE A 73 34.29 -7.55 -5.27
CA ILE A 73 33.24 -7.05 -6.20
C ILE A 73 32.06 -8.06 -6.30
N GLU A 74 32.31 -9.32 -6.04
CA GLU A 74 31.29 -10.36 -6.06
C GLU A 74 30.18 -10.10 -5.02
N LEU A 75 30.50 -9.39 -3.93
CA LEU A 75 29.50 -8.94 -2.95
C LEU A 75 28.44 -8.02 -3.55
N ILE A 76 28.78 -7.19 -4.56
CA ILE A 76 27.79 -6.35 -5.27
C ILE A 76 26.77 -7.24 -5.99
N ARG A 77 27.24 -8.28 -6.70
CA ARG A 77 26.35 -9.19 -7.44
C ARG A 77 25.43 -9.96 -6.48
N ARG A 78 25.98 -10.50 -5.41
CA ARG A 78 25.19 -11.19 -4.37
C ARG A 78 24.19 -10.27 -3.70
N ALA A 79 24.55 -9.02 -3.44
CA ALA A 79 23.63 -8.02 -2.88
C ALA A 79 22.51 -7.67 -3.85
N ASP A 80 22.81 -7.56 -5.16
CA ASP A 80 21.81 -7.34 -6.20
C ASP A 80 20.84 -8.51 -6.33
N ASP A 81 21.33 -9.75 -6.23
CA ASP A 81 20.50 -10.96 -6.20
C ASP A 81 19.54 -10.94 -4.98
N LEU A 82 20.01 -10.53 -3.80
CA LEU A 82 19.17 -10.40 -2.61
C LEU A 82 18.11 -9.30 -2.76
N ILE A 83 18.44 -8.16 -3.36
CA ILE A 83 17.44 -7.11 -3.67
C ILE A 83 16.41 -7.65 -4.68
N ASN A 84 16.81 -8.40 -5.70
CA ASN A 84 15.88 -9.02 -6.63
C ASN A 84 14.92 -10.00 -5.91
N ASN A 85 15.45 -10.79 -4.96
CA ASN A 85 14.64 -11.68 -4.14
C ASN A 85 13.63 -10.89 -3.27
N ILE A 86 14.06 -9.77 -2.68
CA ILE A 86 13.17 -8.89 -1.90
C ILE A 86 12.03 -8.37 -2.76
N ILE A 87 12.32 -7.87 -3.98
CA ILE A 87 11.30 -7.38 -4.90
C ILE A 87 10.34 -8.50 -5.31
N ASN A 88 10.87 -9.65 -5.69
CA ASN A 88 10.05 -10.82 -6.06
C ASN A 88 9.18 -11.31 -4.90
N ALA A 89 9.71 -11.35 -3.68
CA ALA A 89 8.97 -11.73 -2.49
C ALA A 89 7.83 -10.73 -2.21
N TYR A 90 8.10 -9.42 -2.35
CA TYR A 90 7.06 -8.39 -2.22
C TYR A 90 5.94 -8.58 -3.26
N MET A 91 6.28 -8.80 -4.54
CA MET A 91 5.32 -9.02 -5.62
C MET A 91 4.47 -10.30 -5.43
N ASN A 92 4.98 -11.25 -4.66
CA ASN A 92 4.28 -12.49 -4.32
C ASN A 92 3.66 -12.50 -2.92
N PHE A 93 3.72 -11.36 -2.19
CA PHE A 93 3.26 -11.25 -0.80
C PHE A 93 3.95 -12.27 0.16
N ASP A 94 5.15 -12.71 -0.18
CA ASP A 94 5.96 -13.64 0.61
C ASP A 94 6.83 -12.87 1.62
N ARG A 95 6.22 -12.61 2.78
CA ARG A 95 6.86 -11.82 3.84
C ARG A 95 8.10 -12.53 4.41
N ASP A 96 8.09 -13.84 4.52
CA ASP A 96 9.17 -14.58 5.16
C ASP A 96 10.42 -14.60 4.28
N SER A 97 10.27 -14.83 2.97
CA SER A 97 11.36 -14.72 2.00
C SER A 97 11.92 -13.30 1.93
N MET A 98 11.04 -12.28 2.01
CA MET A 98 11.48 -10.88 2.06
C MET A 98 12.31 -10.59 3.30
N LEU A 99 11.85 -11.01 4.50
CA LEU A 99 12.57 -10.85 5.76
C LEU A 99 13.91 -11.55 5.75
N SER A 100 13.96 -12.81 5.30
CA SER A 100 15.19 -13.60 5.21
C SER A 100 16.24 -12.91 4.31
N SER A 101 15.83 -12.41 3.16
CA SER A 101 16.72 -11.69 2.24
C SER A 101 17.22 -10.36 2.83
N LEU A 102 16.35 -9.62 3.55
CA LEU A 102 16.73 -8.39 4.26
C LEU A 102 17.76 -8.68 5.37
N GLU A 103 17.56 -9.73 6.17
CA GLU A 103 18.48 -10.11 7.23
C GLU A 103 19.84 -10.52 6.70
N LEU A 104 19.90 -11.26 5.61
CA LEU A 104 21.14 -11.61 4.93
C LEU A 104 21.89 -10.38 4.43
N LEU A 105 21.17 -9.39 3.89
CA LEU A 105 21.76 -8.17 3.36
C LEU A 105 22.22 -7.19 4.47
N ILE A 106 21.59 -7.24 5.65
CA ILE A 106 21.94 -6.41 6.81
C ILE A 106 23.04 -7.09 7.64
N CYS A 107 24.19 -7.35 7.02
CA CYS A 107 25.35 -7.88 7.72
C CYS A 107 26.63 -7.05 7.46
N ASN A 108 27.64 -7.26 8.31
CA ASN A 108 28.89 -6.49 8.23
C ASN A 108 29.66 -6.69 6.92
N SER A 109 29.54 -7.85 6.26
CA SER A 109 30.17 -8.11 4.97
C SER A 109 29.71 -7.15 3.89
N TYR A 110 28.42 -6.83 3.82
CA TYR A 110 27.90 -5.84 2.88
C TYR A 110 28.10 -4.40 3.38
N ARG A 111 28.01 -4.16 4.71
CA ARG A 111 28.24 -2.86 5.31
C ARG A 111 29.61 -2.29 4.99
N TYR A 112 30.65 -3.13 5.07
CA TYR A 112 32.05 -2.70 4.89
C TYR A 112 32.62 -3.18 3.53
N SER A 113 31.85 -2.99 2.46
CA SER A 113 32.24 -3.37 1.10
C SER A 113 31.71 -2.38 0.05
N TYR A 114 31.97 -2.65 -1.23
CA TYR A 114 31.36 -1.92 -2.34
C TYR A 114 29.84 -2.14 -2.47
N ALA A 115 29.24 -3.05 -1.70
CA ALA A 115 27.81 -3.25 -1.61
C ALA A 115 27.12 -2.39 -0.51
N TYR A 116 27.80 -1.39 0.03
CA TYR A 116 27.30 -0.53 1.11
C TYR A 116 25.94 0.13 0.82
N ASP A 117 25.68 0.58 -0.40
CA ASP A 117 24.40 1.18 -0.77
C ASP A 117 23.26 0.14 -0.71
N TYR A 118 23.51 -1.13 -1.03
CA TYR A 118 22.55 -2.23 -0.85
C TYR A 118 22.22 -2.47 0.63
N TYR A 119 23.25 -2.47 1.48
CA TYR A 119 23.08 -2.55 2.93
C TYR A 119 22.21 -1.41 3.47
N GLN A 120 22.46 -0.17 3.03
CA GLN A 120 21.66 0.99 3.43
C GLN A 120 20.21 0.89 2.95
N THR A 121 19.99 0.45 1.71
CA THR A 121 18.66 0.20 1.17
C THR A 121 17.92 -0.87 1.97
N ALA A 122 18.58 -1.94 2.38
CA ALA A 122 17.97 -2.98 3.20
C ALA A 122 17.53 -2.48 4.59
N ILE A 123 18.34 -1.61 5.23
CA ILE A 123 17.96 -0.96 6.48
C ILE A 123 16.72 -0.10 6.28
N LEU A 124 16.69 0.71 5.23
CA LEU A 124 15.57 1.57 4.90
C LEU A 124 14.28 0.77 4.68
N LEU A 125 14.34 -0.29 3.87
CA LEU A 125 13.21 -1.19 3.62
C LEU A 125 12.73 -1.85 4.92
N LYS A 126 13.64 -2.33 5.78
CA LYS A 126 13.29 -2.92 7.08
C LYS A 126 12.59 -1.91 7.99
N ASP A 127 13.08 -0.69 8.06
CA ASP A 127 12.50 0.35 8.91
C ASP A 127 11.08 0.70 8.46
N ILE A 128 10.82 0.84 7.16
CA ILE A 128 9.53 1.26 6.61
C ILE A 128 8.53 0.11 6.58
N PHE A 129 8.89 -1.02 5.96
CA PHE A 129 7.93 -2.10 5.71
C PHE A 129 7.75 -3.05 6.90
N ILE A 130 8.74 -3.14 7.79
CA ILE A 130 8.70 -4.06 8.93
C ILE A 130 8.45 -3.33 10.25
N LYS A 131 9.23 -2.30 10.55
CA LYS A 131 9.10 -1.53 11.80
C LYS A 131 8.02 -0.45 11.73
N LYS A 132 7.52 -0.12 10.53
CA LYS A 132 6.52 0.94 10.28
C LYS A 132 6.93 2.30 10.87
N VAL A 133 8.17 2.69 10.64
CA VAL A 133 8.70 3.98 11.09
C VAL A 133 8.19 5.08 10.15
N ASP A 134 7.52 6.09 10.69
CA ASP A 134 6.92 7.19 9.92
C ASP A 134 7.94 8.11 9.25
N LYS A 135 9.19 8.12 9.71
CA LYS A 135 10.26 8.94 9.12
C LYS A 135 11.52 8.11 8.98
N PRO A 136 12.05 7.91 7.77
CA PRO A 136 13.33 7.25 7.58
C PRO A 136 14.43 8.07 8.24
N VAL A 137 15.32 7.38 8.93
CA VAL A 137 16.49 7.98 9.60
C VAL A 137 17.46 8.60 8.59
N PHE A 138 17.31 8.25 7.30
CA PHE A 138 18.29 8.55 6.29
C PHE A 138 17.66 8.72 4.90
N ILE A 139 17.82 9.90 4.30
CA ILE A 139 17.44 10.17 2.90
C ILE A 139 18.74 10.35 2.10
N ARG A 140 18.95 9.49 1.11
CA ARG A 140 20.10 9.56 0.20
C ARG A 140 19.65 9.26 -1.22
N HIS A 141 20.28 9.91 -2.20
CA HIS A 141 20.15 9.53 -3.59
C HIS A 141 21.19 8.45 -3.93
N PHE A 142 20.73 7.37 -4.54
CA PHE A 142 21.59 6.30 -5.00
C PHE A 142 21.90 6.45 -6.50
N LYS A 143 23.14 6.18 -6.90
CA LYS A 143 23.52 6.17 -8.33
C LYS A 143 22.96 4.95 -9.06
N ASN A 144 22.71 3.85 -8.35
CA ASN A 144 22.08 2.68 -8.92
C ASN A 144 20.58 2.95 -9.07
N PRO A 145 20.02 2.92 -10.32
CA PRO A 145 18.60 3.23 -10.55
C PRO A 145 17.64 2.33 -9.79
N LYS A 146 17.94 1.04 -9.60
CA LYS A 146 17.12 0.09 -8.85
C LYS A 146 17.02 0.49 -7.38
N LEU A 147 18.16 0.82 -6.76
CA LEU A 147 18.20 1.27 -5.37
C LEU A 147 17.52 2.63 -5.21
N GLU A 148 17.65 3.52 -6.20
CA GLU A 148 16.98 4.82 -6.19
C GLU A 148 15.46 4.66 -6.33
N MET A 149 14.95 3.77 -7.19
CA MET A 149 13.51 3.47 -7.25
C MET A 149 12.98 2.94 -5.91
N LEU A 150 13.70 2.03 -5.26
CA LEU A 150 13.35 1.54 -3.92
C LEU A 150 13.35 2.66 -2.88
N ASN A 151 14.32 3.56 -2.94
CA ASN A 151 14.39 4.74 -2.08
C ASN A 151 13.17 5.65 -2.28
N LEU A 152 12.78 5.91 -3.53
CA LEU A 152 11.63 6.74 -3.86
C LEU A 152 10.30 6.10 -3.39
N ILE A 153 10.14 4.77 -3.51
CA ILE A 153 9.02 4.03 -2.93
C ILE A 153 8.98 4.22 -1.41
N CYS A 154 10.11 4.14 -0.73
CA CYS A 154 10.19 4.36 0.70
C CYS A 154 9.83 5.81 1.10
N LEU A 155 10.30 6.81 0.33
CA LEU A 155 9.99 8.22 0.57
C LEU A 155 8.51 8.53 0.34
N GLU A 156 7.89 7.93 -0.67
CA GLU A 156 6.47 8.03 -0.94
C GLU A 156 5.64 7.58 0.28
N LYS A 157 6.00 6.45 0.90
CA LYS A 157 5.29 5.92 2.09
C LYS A 157 5.45 6.78 3.34
N THR A 158 6.43 7.67 3.40
CA THR A 158 6.78 8.43 4.62
C THR A 158 6.59 9.95 4.49
N ASP A 159 6.45 10.48 3.28
CA ASP A 159 6.25 11.91 3.02
C ASP A 159 5.02 12.12 2.13
N SER A 160 3.85 12.12 2.76
CA SER A 160 2.56 12.28 2.07
C SER A 160 2.40 13.60 1.30
N LYS A 161 3.22 14.62 1.58
CA LYS A 161 3.14 15.91 0.89
C LYS A 161 3.75 15.86 -0.52
N ASN A 162 4.74 15.00 -0.72
CA ASN A 162 5.50 14.90 -1.96
C ASN A 162 5.28 13.55 -2.67
N THR A 163 4.26 12.79 -2.30
CA THR A 163 3.92 11.46 -2.87
C THR A 163 3.99 11.46 -4.39
N MET A 164 3.27 12.36 -5.06
CA MET A 164 3.21 12.43 -6.53
C MET A 164 4.58 12.70 -7.16
N PHE A 165 5.42 13.53 -6.52
CA PHE A 165 6.78 13.80 -6.99
C PHE A 165 7.64 12.53 -6.98
N TYR A 166 7.62 11.78 -5.86
CA TYR A 166 8.41 10.55 -5.73
C TYR A 166 7.97 9.47 -6.72
N ILE A 167 6.65 9.27 -6.86
CA ILE A 167 6.10 8.32 -7.84
C ILE A 167 6.54 8.69 -9.26
N THR A 168 6.34 9.94 -9.69
CA THR A 168 6.67 10.41 -11.04
C THR A 168 8.15 10.27 -11.34
N GLN A 169 9.00 10.63 -10.37
CA GLN A 169 10.45 10.47 -10.49
C GLN A 169 10.83 8.98 -10.60
N GLY A 170 10.25 8.11 -9.77
CA GLY A 170 10.49 6.67 -9.83
C GLY A 170 10.10 6.06 -11.17
N LEU A 171 8.93 6.42 -11.70
CA LEU A 171 8.46 5.95 -13.01
C LEU A 171 9.39 6.40 -14.17
N SER A 172 10.04 7.56 -14.06
CA SER A 172 10.97 8.04 -15.08
C SER A 172 12.20 7.14 -15.28
N TYR A 173 12.62 6.40 -14.24
CA TYR A 173 13.73 5.44 -14.35
C TYR A 173 13.36 4.20 -15.17
N HIS A 174 12.09 3.82 -15.25
CA HIS A 174 11.67 2.65 -16.02
C HIS A 174 11.92 2.81 -17.51
N SER A 175 11.72 4.00 -18.08
CA SER A 175 11.92 4.26 -19.51
C SER A 175 13.35 3.99 -20.02
N SER A 176 14.33 3.96 -19.12
CA SER A 176 15.75 3.74 -19.42
C SER A 176 16.25 2.29 -19.20
N THR A 177 15.43 1.39 -18.60
CA THR A 177 15.92 0.10 -18.07
C THR A 177 15.05 -1.13 -18.41
N HIS A 178 14.27 -1.10 -19.46
CA HIS A 178 13.14 -1.97 -19.85
C HIS A 178 13.30 -3.51 -19.82
N THR A 179 14.45 -4.10 -19.50
CA THR A 179 14.69 -5.52 -19.78
C THR A 179 14.84 -6.47 -18.59
N GLN A 180 14.87 -5.95 -17.35
CA GLN A 180 15.04 -6.82 -16.17
C GLN A 180 13.76 -6.98 -15.38
N PRO A 181 13.34 -8.22 -14.99
CA PRO A 181 12.11 -8.47 -14.22
C PRO A 181 11.98 -7.67 -12.92
N SER A 182 13.09 -7.41 -12.22
CA SER A 182 13.11 -6.62 -10.99
C SER A 182 12.69 -5.16 -11.19
N TYR A 183 13.09 -4.55 -12.32
CA TYR A 183 12.62 -3.21 -12.67
C TYR A 183 11.13 -3.22 -13.02
N CYS A 184 10.63 -4.28 -13.66
CA CYS A 184 9.20 -4.44 -13.92
C CYS A 184 8.40 -4.55 -12.61
N GLY A 185 8.93 -5.25 -11.58
CA GLY A 185 8.30 -5.32 -10.26
C GLY A 185 8.20 -3.94 -9.59
N LEU A 186 9.30 -3.18 -9.57
CA LEU A 186 9.33 -1.82 -9.04
C LEU A 186 8.39 -0.87 -9.79
N TYR A 187 8.33 -1.00 -11.11
CA TYR A 187 7.39 -0.26 -11.95
C TYR A 187 5.93 -0.56 -11.59
N CYS A 188 5.59 -1.85 -11.42
CA CYS A 188 4.25 -2.25 -10.98
C CYS A 188 3.88 -1.66 -9.62
N ILE A 189 4.82 -1.64 -8.65
CA ILE A 189 4.60 -1.03 -7.33
C ILE A 189 4.30 0.46 -7.47
N LEU A 190 5.13 1.20 -8.19
CA LEU A 190 4.95 2.65 -8.39
C LEU A 190 3.66 2.99 -9.13
N LEU A 191 3.26 2.19 -10.13
CA LEU A 191 1.98 2.36 -10.82
C LEU A 191 0.79 2.07 -9.90
N PHE A 192 0.92 1.07 -9.03
CA PHE A 192 -0.12 0.76 -8.05
C PHE A 192 -0.28 1.92 -7.05
N ASP A 193 0.85 2.45 -6.55
CA ASP A 193 0.86 3.63 -5.67
C ASP A 193 0.28 4.87 -6.37
N LEU A 194 0.54 5.03 -7.69
CA LEU A 194 -0.07 6.09 -8.49
C LEU A 194 -1.59 5.95 -8.58
N ALA A 195 -2.06 4.71 -8.80
CA ALA A 195 -3.50 4.42 -8.86
C ALA A 195 -4.18 4.72 -7.51
N GLU A 196 -3.59 4.27 -6.39
CA GLU A 196 -4.09 4.60 -5.04
C GLU A 196 -4.07 6.11 -4.76
N TYR A 197 -3.03 6.82 -5.20
CA TYR A 197 -2.96 8.28 -5.07
C TYR A 197 -4.13 8.96 -5.80
N HIS A 198 -4.40 8.57 -7.05
CA HIS A 198 -5.53 9.10 -7.81
C HIS A 198 -6.87 8.73 -7.17
N GLU A 199 -7.02 7.51 -6.66
CA GLU A 199 -8.23 7.07 -5.97
C GLU A 199 -8.49 7.89 -4.69
N LYS A 200 -7.47 8.11 -3.85
CA LYS A 200 -7.54 8.95 -2.65
C LYS A 200 -7.92 10.41 -2.96
N ASN A 201 -7.50 10.91 -4.13
CA ASN A 201 -7.87 12.24 -4.62
C ASN A 201 -9.18 12.27 -5.43
N ASN A 202 -9.92 11.16 -5.41
CA ASN A 202 -11.19 10.97 -6.15
C ASN A 202 -11.08 11.12 -7.69
N ASP A 203 -9.87 10.97 -8.25
CA ASP A 203 -9.63 10.96 -9.69
C ASP A 203 -9.75 9.53 -10.24
N LEU A 204 -10.97 8.97 -10.14
CA LEU A 204 -11.24 7.54 -10.35
C LEU A 204 -10.88 7.07 -11.77
N LEU A 205 -11.02 7.93 -12.79
CA LEU A 205 -10.67 7.56 -14.17
C LEU A 205 -9.17 7.39 -14.36
N LYS A 206 -8.35 8.23 -13.72
CA LYS A 206 -6.89 8.06 -13.74
C LYS A 206 -6.46 6.86 -12.91
N ALA A 207 -7.12 6.62 -11.77
CA ALA A 207 -6.89 5.41 -10.98
C ALA A 207 -7.15 4.14 -11.81
N LEU A 208 -8.29 4.07 -12.50
CA LEU A 208 -8.60 2.95 -13.41
C LEU A 208 -7.56 2.78 -14.52
N SER A 209 -7.09 3.87 -15.13
CA SER A 209 -6.03 3.79 -16.15
C SER A 209 -4.74 3.20 -15.59
N ALA A 210 -4.31 3.65 -14.41
CA ALA A 210 -3.09 3.17 -13.77
C ALA A 210 -3.24 1.70 -13.31
N TYR A 211 -4.35 1.30 -12.67
CA TYR A 211 -4.59 -0.10 -12.31
C TYR A 211 -4.58 -1.03 -13.52
N LYS A 212 -5.18 -0.61 -14.65
CA LYS A 212 -5.15 -1.39 -15.89
C LYS A 212 -3.73 -1.63 -16.37
N GLU A 213 -2.87 -0.63 -16.28
CA GLU A 213 -1.47 -0.75 -16.66
C GLU A 213 -0.70 -1.68 -15.71
N VAL A 214 -0.98 -1.60 -14.39
CA VAL A 214 -0.44 -2.55 -13.40
C VAL A 214 -0.81 -3.99 -13.76
N ILE A 215 -2.10 -4.26 -14.05
CA ILE A 215 -2.60 -5.60 -14.40
C ILE A 215 -1.85 -6.14 -15.62
N GLN A 216 -1.67 -5.32 -16.65
CA GLN A 216 -0.96 -5.71 -17.87
C GLN A 216 0.52 -5.99 -17.59
N ALA A 217 1.21 -5.09 -16.88
CA ALA A 217 2.63 -5.25 -16.58
C ALA A 217 2.90 -6.43 -15.63
N ALA A 218 2.09 -6.61 -14.59
CA ALA A 218 2.23 -7.70 -13.65
C ALA A 218 1.95 -9.07 -14.30
N SER A 219 0.91 -9.16 -15.14
CA SER A 219 0.58 -10.40 -15.88
C SER A 219 1.68 -10.77 -16.87
N ALA A 220 2.25 -9.80 -17.60
CA ALA A 220 3.34 -10.02 -18.54
C ALA A 220 4.63 -10.52 -17.87
N ASN A 221 4.82 -10.24 -16.58
CA ASN A 221 5.99 -10.63 -15.80
C ASN A 221 5.71 -11.75 -14.79
N TYR A 222 4.58 -12.45 -14.92
CA TYR A 222 4.18 -13.58 -14.08
C TYR A 222 4.01 -13.25 -12.58
N PHE A 223 3.75 -11.99 -12.24
CA PHE A 223 3.41 -11.56 -10.87
C PHE A 223 1.91 -11.77 -10.60
N ARG A 224 1.50 -13.04 -10.61
CA ARG A 224 0.09 -13.44 -10.56
C ARG A 224 -0.68 -12.84 -9.37
N ARG A 225 -0.15 -12.98 -8.15
CA ARG A 225 -0.82 -12.49 -6.93
C ARG A 225 -0.97 -10.97 -6.94
N PHE A 226 0.06 -10.26 -7.42
CA PHE A 226 0.01 -8.80 -7.56
C PHE A 226 -1.01 -8.37 -8.63
N SER A 227 -1.07 -9.08 -9.76
CA SER A 227 -2.07 -8.85 -10.79
C SER A 227 -3.50 -9.03 -10.26
N LEU A 228 -3.77 -10.11 -9.52
CA LEU A 228 -5.09 -10.34 -8.90
C LEU A 228 -5.45 -9.24 -7.87
N SER A 229 -4.49 -8.78 -7.08
CA SER A 229 -4.69 -7.67 -6.15
C SER A 229 -5.03 -6.37 -6.88
N ALA A 230 -4.34 -6.09 -7.99
CA ALA A 230 -4.64 -4.94 -8.83
C ALA A 230 -6.01 -5.05 -9.52
N GLU A 231 -6.41 -6.25 -9.98
CA GLU A 231 -7.75 -6.49 -10.52
C GLU A 231 -8.84 -6.27 -9.48
N LEU A 232 -8.60 -6.66 -8.23
CA LEU A 232 -9.51 -6.39 -7.12
C LEU A 232 -9.67 -4.87 -6.88
N ALA A 233 -8.58 -4.13 -6.80
CA ALA A 233 -8.62 -2.68 -6.64
C ALA A 233 -9.33 -2.00 -7.83
N TYR A 234 -9.08 -2.47 -9.04
CA TYR A 234 -9.75 -2.02 -10.27
C TYR A 234 -11.27 -2.23 -10.20
N ALA A 235 -11.72 -3.41 -9.77
CA ALA A 235 -13.13 -3.73 -9.59
C ALA A 235 -13.79 -2.81 -8.53
N ILE A 236 -13.12 -2.59 -7.39
CA ILE A 236 -13.60 -1.69 -6.33
C ILE A 236 -13.72 -0.25 -6.86
N THR A 237 -12.75 0.20 -7.67
CA THR A 237 -12.78 1.55 -8.26
C THR A 237 -13.95 1.73 -9.23
N TYR A 238 -14.33 0.69 -10.00
CA TYR A 238 -15.56 0.71 -10.80
C TYR A 238 -16.82 0.85 -9.95
N SER A 239 -16.89 0.14 -8.83
CA SER A 239 -18.00 0.28 -7.88
C SER A 239 -18.11 1.72 -7.36
N LYS A 240 -16.97 2.33 -6.97
CA LYS A 240 -16.92 3.75 -6.54
C LYS A 240 -17.31 4.72 -7.65
N LEU A 241 -16.99 4.42 -8.91
CA LEU A 241 -17.42 5.22 -10.06
C LEU A 241 -18.94 5.08 -10.34
N GLY A 242 -19.58 4.05 -9.80
CA GLY A 242 -20.99 3.73 -9.99
C GLY A 242 -21.27 2.73 -11.10
N ASP A 243 -20.26 2.17 -11.74
CA ASP A 243 -20.41 1.06 -12.69
C ASP A 243 -20.36 -0.29 -11.95
N ILE A 244 -21.47 -0.55 -11.23
CA ILE A 244 -21.59 -1.75 -10.38
C ILE A 244 -21.58 -3.03 -11.22
N SER A 245 -22.11 -2.99 -12.43
CA SER A 245 -22.18 -4.16 -13.32
C SER A 245 -20.78 -4.60 -13.73
N LEU A 246 -19.94 -3.67 -14.15
CA LEU A 246 -18.56 -3.98 -14.55
C LEU A 246 -17.70 -4.38 -13.34
N SER A 247 -17.89 -3.71 -12.20
CA SER A 247 -17.29 -4.14 -10.93
C SER A 247 -17.61 -5.60 -10.61
N GLN A 248 -18.88 -5.98 -10.72
CA GLN A 248 -19.34 -7.33 -10.43
C GLN A 248 -18.70 -8.38 -11.36
N GLU A 249 -18.60 -8.08 -12.64
CA GLU A 249 -17.94 -8.94 -13.63
C GLU A 249 -16.48 -9.25 -13.26
N TYR A 250 -15.71 -8.23 -12.87
CA TYR A 250 -14.31 -8.42 -12.44
C TYR A 250 -14.21 -9.21 -11.14
N LEU A 251 -15.10 -8.96 -10.16
CA LEU A 251 -15.11 -9.70 -8.89
C LEU A 251 -15.43 -11.19 -9.11
N GLU A 252 -16.43 -11.52 -9.93
CA GLU A 252 -16.78 -12.89 -10.30
C GLU A 252 -15.63 -13.57 -11.05
N ARG A 253 -14.96 -12.87 -11.93
CA ARG A 253 -13.76 -13.37 -12.60
C ARG A 253 -12.65 -13.72 -11.59
N ILE A 254 -12.33 -12.82 -10.65
CA ILE A 254 -11.31 -13.07 -9.60
C ILE A 254 -11.67 -14.35 -8.83
N ILE A 255 -12.91 -14.46 -8.36
CA ILE A 255 -13.40 -15.63 -7.60
C ILE A 255 -13.24 -16.92 -8.42
N SER A 256 -13.44 -16.86 -9.74
CA SER A 256 -13.37 -18.04 -10.61
C SER A 256 -11.96 -18.51 -10.95
N ILE A 257 -10.98 -17.57 -11.02
CA ILE A 257 -9.61 -17.87 -11.48
C ILE A 257 -8.59 -18.01 -10.36
N ALA A 258 -8.84 -17.40 -9.18
CA ALA A 258 -7.93 -17.48 -8.05
C ALA A 258 -7.92 -18.89 -7.43
N GLN A 259 -6.76 -19.28 -6.86
CA GLN A 259 -6.54 -20.62 -6.31
C GLN A 259 -6.91 -20.64 -4.82
N PRO A 260 -7.95 -21.35 -4.41
CA PRO A 260 -8.42 -21.36 -3.01
C PRO A 260 -7.47 -22.07 -2.04
N ASP A 261 -6.56 -22.91 -2.54
CA ASP A 261 -5.54 -23.60 -1.74
C ASP A 261 -4.30 -22.72 -1.47
N ASP A 262 -4.17 -21.59 -2.16
CA ASP A 262 -3.14 -20.58 -1.89
C ASP A 262 -3.66 -19.58 -0.86
N ASP A 263 -3.01 -19.49 0.29
CA ASP A 263 -3.48 -18.64 1.40
C ASP A 263 -3.60 -17.15 1.03
N ILE A 264 -2.74 -16.65 0.16
CA ILE A 264 -2.77 -15.25 -0.31
C ILE A 264 -3.92 -15.05 -1.30
N GLU A 265 -4.04 -15.90 -2.30
CA GLU A 265 -5.13 -15.82 -3.27
C GLU A 265 -6.49 -16.07 -2.58
N LYS A 266 -6.53 -16.92 -1.55
CA LYS A 266 -7.71 -17.11 -0.69
C LYS A 266 -8.16 -15.81 -0.01
N GLN A 267 -7.22 -14.99 0.49
CA GLN A 267 -7.57 -13.68 1.05
C GLN A 267 -8.10 -12.71 -0.02
N ILE A 268 -7.58 -12.78 -1.24
CA ILE A 268 -8.09 -11.99 -2.37
C ILE A 268 -9.51 -12.44 -2.74
N ILE A 269 -9.78 -13.77 -2.74
CA ILE A 269 -11.13 -14.32 -2.94
C ILE A 269 -12.09 -13.78 -1.86
N TYR A 270 -11.70 -13.81 -0.59
CA TYR A 270 -12.53 -13.31 0.49
C TYR A 270 -12.89 -11.85 0.31
N ALA A 271 -11.90 -11.01 -0.05
CA ALA A 271 -12.14 -9.60 -0.35
C ALA A 271 -13.05 -9.43 -1.58
N ALA A 272 -12.89 -10.23 -2.63
CA ALA A 272 -13.74 -10.18 -3.80
C ALA A 272 -15.19 -10.58 -3.48
N VAL A 273 -15.41 -11.62 -2.66
CA VAL A 273 -16.73 -12.06 -2.19
C VAL A 273 -17.42 -10.97 -1.37
N ILE A 274 -16.69 -10.31 -0.45
CA ILE A 274 -17.23 -9.21 0.37
C ILE A 274 -17.66 -8.04 -0.52
N ASN A 275 -16.82 -7.63 -1.48
CA ASN A 275 -17.15 -6.54 -2.39
C ASN A 275 -18.29 -6.92 -3.35
N SER A 276 -18.38 -8.17 -3.80
CA SER A 276 -19.51 -8.70 -4.58
C SER A 276 -20.81 -8.62 -3.79
N ALA A 277 -20.82 -9.03 -2.52
CA ALA A 277 -21.99 -8.89 -1.65
C ALA A 277 -22.38 -7.42 -1.46
N THR A 278 -21.41 -6.50 -1.32
CA THR A 278 -21.66 -5.04 -1.28
C THR A 278 -22.32 -4.55 -2.59
N ASN A 279 -21.82 -4.99 -3.74
CA ASN A 279 -22.43 -4.64 -5.03
C ASN A 279 -23.89 -5.10 -5.10
N PHE A 280 -24.23 -6.30 -4.62
CA PHE A 280 -25.61 -6.77 -4.54
C PHE A 280 -26.46 -5.93 -3.58
N LEU A 281 -25.90 -5.43 -2.46
CA LEU A 281 -26.60 -4.47 -1.60
C LEU A 281 -26.95 -3.18 -2.36
N ILE A 282 -26.00 -2.61 -3.09
CA ILE A 282 -26.18 -1.39 -3.86
C ILE A 282 -27.25 -1.59 -4.96
N MET A 283 -27.21 -2.74 -5.64
CA MET A 283 -28.23 -3.11 -6.64
C MET A 283 -29.61 -3.39 -6.03
N GLY A 284 -29.69 -3.63 -4.72
CA GLY A 284 -30.92 -4.02 -4.02
C GLY A 284 -31.30 -5.50 -4.20
N ASP A 285 -30.36 -6.33 -4.66
CA ASP A 285 -30.53 -7.78 -4.73
C ASP A 285 -30.11 -8.42 -3.40
N TYR A 286 -30.95 -8.24 -2.38
CA TYR A 286 -30.66 -8.69 -1.01
C TYR A 286 -30.57 -10.20 -0.89
N ASN A 287 -31.25 -10.95 -1.75
CA ASN A 287 -31.15 -12.42 -1.76
C ASN A 287 -29.78 -12.86 -2.23
N LYS A 288 -29.24 -12.28 -3.29
CA LYS A 288 -27.88 -12.59 -3.74
C LYS A 288 -26.83 -12.10 -2.76
N CYS A 289 -27.01 -10.91 -2.17
CA CYS A 289 -26.12 -10.44 -1.10
C CYS A 289 -26.03 -11.47 0.03
N GLN A 290 -27.19 -11.94 0.54
CA GLN A 290 -27.24 -12.94 1.60
C GLN A 290 -26.56 -14.26 1.19
N ALA A 291 -26.86 -14.77 0.01
CA ALA A 291 -26.26 -16.00 -0.50
C ALA A 291 -24.74 -15.90 -0.66
N THR A 292 -24.26 -14.74 -1.07
CA THR A 292 -22.83 -14.48 -1.24
C THR A 292 -22.14 -14.32 0.11
N ALA A 293 -22.64 -13.47 1.00
CA ALA A 293 -22.02 -13.17 2.28
C ALA A 293 -22.00 -14.38 3.24
N ILE A 294 -23.03 -15.24 3.22
CA ILE A 294 -23.13 -16.41 4.10
C ILE A 294 -22.00 -17.41 3.86
N SER A 295 -21.45 -17.46 2.66
CA SER A 295 -20.32 -18.36 2.34
C SER A 295 -19.08 -18.07 3.17
N LEU A 296 -18.92 -16.85 3.67
CA LEU A 296 -17.78 -16.41 4.48
C LEU A 296 -18.06 -16.38 5.99
N PHE A 297 -19.32 -16.52 6.42
CA PHE A 297 -19.69 -16.29 7.82
C PHE A 297 -18.97 -17.21 8.82
N ASN A 298 -18.71 -18.46 8.42
CA ASN A 298 -18.03 -19.47 9.25
C ASN A 298 -16.55 -19.65 8.88
N GLU A 299 -16.03 -18.88 7.93
CA GLU A 299 -14.63 -18.95 7.52
C GLU A 299 -13.72 -18.24 8.54
N ASN A 300 -12.47 -18.69 8.62
CA ASN A 300 -11.44 -18.03 9.44
C ASN A 300 -10.89 -16.81 8.72
N ILE A 301 -11.64 -15.71 8.79
CA ILE A 301 -11.30 -14.42 8.20
C ILE A 301 -10.93 -13.38 9.28
N SER A 302 -10.30 -12.28 8.88
CA SER A 302 -9.98 -11.20 9.82
C SER A 302 -11.24 -10.65 10.50
N GLU A 303 -11.09 -10.11 11.71
CA GLU A 303 -12.20 -9.49 12.45
C GLU A 303 -12.91 -8.41 11.62
N THR A 304 -12.14 -7.58 10.91
CA THR A 304 -12.68 -6.54 10.02
C THR A 304 -13.55 -7.16 8.93
N ASN A 305 -13.07 -8.19 8.23
CA ASN A 305 -13.83 -8.86 7.19
C ASN A 305 -15.08 -9.55 7.76
N HIS A 306 -14.96 -10.18 8.94
CA HIS A 306 -16.09 -10.80 9.60
C HIS A 306 -17.18 -9.76 9.97
N ASN A 307 -16.78 -8.59 10.44
CA ASN A 307 -17.71 -7.49 10.71
C ASN A 307 -18.44 -7.03 9.44
N PHE A 308 -17.74 -6.91 8.29
CA PHE A 308 -18.41 -6.61 7.02
C PHE A 308 -19.43 -7.69 6.62
N VAL A 309 -19.08 -8.96 6.77
CA VAL A 309 -19.99 -10.08 6.49
C VAL A 309 -21.23 -10.01 7.42
N CYS A 310 -21.03 -9.79 8.72
CA CYS A 310 -22.13 -9.62 9.67
C CYS A 310 -23.04 -8.46 9.29
N TYR A 311 -22.47 -7.32 8.90
CA TYR A 311 -23.22 -6.14 8.43
C TYR A 311 -24.04 -6.49 7.19
N GLN A 312 -23.44 -7.10 6.18
CA GLN A 312 -24.12 -7.47 4.93
C GLN A 312 -25.29 -8.43 5.17
N LEU A 313 -25.09 -9.43 6.05
CA LEU A 313 -26.14 -10.38 6.43
C LEU A 313 -27.24 -9.74 7.27
N ALA A 314 -26.89 -8.86 8.20
CA ALA A 314 -27.85 -8.10 8.99
C ALA A 314 -28.69 -7.17 8.10
N PHE A 315 -28.04 -6.42 7.22
CA PHE A 315 -28.68 -5.51 6.30
C PHE A 315 -29.63 -6.22 5.34
N SER A 316 -29.14 -7.24 4.64
CA SER A 316 -29.96 -7.99 3.66
C SER A 316 -31.16 -8.66 4.31
N ASN A 317 -31.01 -9.26 5.51
CA ASN A 317 -32.15 -9.84 6.25
C ASN A 317 -33.14 -8.79 6.70
N TYR A 318 -32.68 -7.63 7.16
CA TYR A 318 -33.55 -6.53 7.53
C TYR A 318 -34.39 -6.05 6.33
N MET A 319 -33.78 -5.85 5.17
CA MET A 319 -34.47 -5.43 3.94
C MET A 319 -35.44 -6.48 3.42
N LEU A 320 -35.22 -7.77 3.70
CA LEU A 320 -36.13 -8.86 3.37
C LEU A 320 -37.25 -9.08 4.40
N GLY A 321 -37.34 -8.24 5.45
CA GLY A 321 -38.31 -8.33 6.52
C GLY A 321 -38.01 -9.39 7.60
N ASN A 322 -36.82 -9.98 7.58
CA ASN A 322 -36.38 -11.01 8.52
C ASN A 322 -35.68 -10.39 9.74
N THR A 323 -36.37 -9.53 10.51
CA THR A 323 -35.79 -8.72 11.60
C THR A 323 -35.08 -9.59 12.66
N ASP A 324 -35.64 -10.72 13.05
CA ASP A 324 -35.01 -11.61 14.04
C ASP A 324 -33.67 -12.17 13.55
N LYS A 325 -33.56 -12.55 12.27
CA LYS A 325 -32.30 -13.00 11.67
C LYS A 325 -31.31 -11.84 11.55
N ALA A 326 -31.77 -10.64 11.19
CA ALA A 326 -30.92 -9.45 11.15
C ALA A 326 -30.29 -9.16 12.52
N LEU A 327 -31.11 -9.16 13.57
CA LEU A 327 -30.64 -8.96 14.96
C LEU A 327 -29.69 -10.09 15.44
N ASN A 328 -29.88 -11.31 14.96
CA ASN A 328 -28.93 -12.39 15.26
C ASN A 328 -27.56 -12.09 14.68
N TYR A 329 -27.44 -11.64 13.41
CA TYR A 329 -26.15 -11.28 12.83
C TYR A 329 -25.53 -10.04 13.50
N CYS A 330 -26.33 -9.09 13.99
CA CYS A 330 -25.83 -7.95 14.78
C CYS A 330 -25.07 -8.38 16.03
N ARG A 331 -25.43 -9.51 16.68
CA ARG A 331 -24.75 -10.04 17.87
C ARG A 331 -23.35 -10.58 17.58
N HIS A 332 -23.08 -10.96 16.33
CA HIS A 332 -21.77 -11.42 15.86
C HIS A 332 -20.85 -10.29 15.41
N TYR A 333 -21.40 -9.08 15.19
CA TYR A 333 -20.62 -7.90 14.88
C TYR A 333 -19.90 -7.39 16.13
N LYS A 334 -18.58 -7.28 16.07
CA LYS A 334 -17.78 -6.77 17.20
C LYS A 334 -17.75 -5.24 17.19
N LEU A 335 -18.72 -4.64 17.86
CA LEU A 335 -18.80 -3.20 18.04
C LEU A 335 -17.71 -2.71 19.01
N SER A 336 -16.99 -1.68 18.62
CA SER A 336 -16.14 -0.89 19.50
C SER A 336 -16.79 0.48 19.74
N ASP A 337 -16.57 1.05 20.94
CA ASP A 337 -17.15 2.36 21.30
C ASP A 337 -16.67 3.50 20.40
N ASN A 338 -15.50 3.34 19.81
CA ASN A 338 -14.86 4.33 18.94
C ASN A 338 -15.11 4.07 17.44
N ASP A 339 -15.78 2.97 17.08
CA ASP A 339 -16.08 2.66 15.68
C ASP A 339 -17.20 3.57 15.18
N ARG A 340 -16.87 4.48 14.25
CA ARG A 340 -17.77 5.44 13.61
C ARG A 340 -17.97 5.10 12.14
N SER A 341 -17.72 3.87 11.74
CA SER A 341 -18.02 3.40 10.40
C SER A 341 -19.51 3.28 10.17
N PHE A 342 -19.93 3.43 8.91
CA PHE A 342 -21.31 3.25 8.52
C PHE A 342 -21.89 1.87 8.92
N PRO A 343 -21.17 0.73 8.71
CA PRO A 343 -21.62 -0.56 9.19
C PRO A 343 -21.91 -0.59 10.69
N ALA A 344 -21.05 -0.01 11.52
CA ALA A 344 -21.22 0.04 12.98
C ALA A 344 -22.45 0.87 13.37
N ASP A 345 -22.66 2.02 12.74
CA ASP A 345 -23.82 2.88 13.02
C ASP A 345 -25.12 2.22 12.58
N PHE A 346 -25.13 1.51 11.44
CA PHE A 346 -26.26 0.70 11.01
C PHE A 346 -26.58 -0.42 12.02
N ILE A 347 -25.57 -1.15 12.50
CA ILE A 347 -25.75 -2.19 13.53
C ILE A 347 -26.29 -1.61 14.83
N ARG A 348 -25.78 -0.46 15.30
CA ARG A 348 -26.31 0.26 16.48
C ARG A 348 -27.77 0.63 16.30
N MET A 349 -28.12 1.14 15.09
CA MET A 349 -29.49 1.45 14.75
C MET A 349 -30.38 0.21 14.86
N LEU A 350 -30.00 -0.92 14.26
CA LEU A 350 -30.80 -2.16 14.34
C LEU A 350 -30.97 -2.65 15.79
N ILE A 351 -29.92 -2.66 16.60
CA ILE A 351 -29.98 -3.09 17.99
C ILE A 351 -30.90 -2.18 18.81
N SER A 352 -31.01 -0.89 18.48
CA SER A 352 -31.85 0.07 19.19
C SER A 352 -33.31 0.07 18.75
N LEU A 353 -33.68 -0.71 17.72
CA LEU A 353 -35.06 -0.80 17.26
C LEU A 353 -35.97 -1.37 18.36
N LYS A 354 -36.98 -0.59 18.75
CA LYS A 354 -38.06 -1.03 19.64
C LYS A 354 -39.31 -1.51 18.87
N SER A 355 -39.32 -1.35 17.56
CA SER A 355 -40.39 -1.70 16.63
C SER A 355 -39.75 -2.15 15.29
N ASP A 356 -40.49 -2.89 14.47
CA ASP A 356 -40.03 -3.40 13.16
C ASP A 356 -39.72 -2.33 12.11
N THR A 357 -39.95 -1.06 12.39
CA THR A 357 -39.63 0.06 11.51
C THR A 357 -38.71 1.05 12.17
N PRO A 358 -37.60 1.44 11.51
CA PRO A 358 -36.71 2.47 12.06
C PRO A 358 -37.43 3.79 12.15
N ASN A 359 -37.11 4.57 13.17
CA ASN A 359 -37.52 5.94 13.27
C ASN A 359 -36.88 6.71 12.10
N GLU A 360 -37.68 7.55 11.44
CA GLU A 360 -37.22 8.41 10.33
C GLU A 360 -35.97 9.22 10.71
N GLN A 361 -35.91 9.76 11.92
CA GLN A 361 -34.74 10.51 12.40
C GLN A 361 -33.47 9.68 12.42
N MET A 362 -33.55 8.42 12.81
CA MET A 362 -32.35 7.53 12.82
C MET A 362 -31.82 7.29 11.41
N LEU A 363 -32.68 7.20 10.41
CA LEU A 363 -32.27 7.07 9.00
C LEU A 363 -31.69 8.38 8.44
N ILE A 364 -32.23 9.51 8.87
CA ILE A 364 -31.68 10.84 8.55
C ILE A 364 -30.26 10.98 9.12
N ASP A 365 -30.07 10.59 10.37
CA ASP A 365 -28.77 10.64 11.04
C ASP A 365 -27.79 9.69 10.35
N LEU A 366 -28.22 8.48 10.01
CA LEU A 366 -27.39 7.49 9.30
C LEU A 366 -26.95 8.01 7.92
N PHE A 367 -27.88 8.60 7.13
CA PHE A 367 -27.56 9.19 5.83
C PHE A 367 -26.64 10.40 5.98
N SER A 368 -26.84 11.23 6.99
CA SER A 368 -26.00 12.40 7.26
C SER A 368 -24.56 11.98 7.64
N THR A 369 -24.42 10.92 8.45
CA THR A 369 -23.12 10.33 8.78
C THR A 369 -22.44 9.74 7.55
N ALA A 370 -23.19 9.05 6.69
CA ALA A 370 -22.66 8.52 5.43
C ALA A 370 -22.15 9.63 4.49
N LEU A 371 -22.85 10.74 4.39
CA LEU A 371 -22.42 11.90 3.58
C LEU A 371 -21.11 12.52 4.08
N LEU A 372 -20.87 12.50 5.39
CA LEU A 372 -19.67 13.11 6.01
C LEU A 372 -18.47 12.18 5.98
N ASN A 373 -18.65 10.91 6.33
CA ASN A 373 -17.58 9.98 6.67
C ASN A 373 -17.63 8.68 5.84
N GLY A 374 -18.72 8.41 5.13
CA GLY A 374 -18.92 7.18 4.37
C GLY A 374 -18.27 7.21 2.99
N ASP A 375 -18.11 6.04 2.43
CA ASP A 375 -17.77 5.91 1.02
C ASP A 375 -19.03 6.04 0.12
N SER A 376 -18.84 5.94 -1.20
CA SER A 376 -19.95 6.08 -2.14
C SER A 376 -21.02 4.99 -1.99
N SER A 377 -20.62 3.79 -1.54
CA SER A 377 -21.57 2.69 -1.32
C SER A 377 -22.42 2.92 -0.08
N ASP A 378 -21.84 3.43 1.01
CA ASP A 378 -22.54 3.78 2.25
C ASP A 378 -23.60 4.85 2.00
N VAL A 379 -23.24 5.87 1.21
CA VAL A 379 -24.18 6.95 0.84
C VAL A 379 -25.32 6.41 -0.02
N GLU A 380 -25.03 5.56 -1.00
CA GLU A 380 -26.04 4.94 -1.86
C GLU A 380 -27.05 4.11 -1.05
N VAL A 381 -26.53 3.26 -0.17
CA VAL A 381 -27.32 2.37 0.67
C VAL A 381 -28.18 3.13 1.67
N SER A 382 -27.61 4.10 2.39
CA SER A 382 -28.35 4.91 3.37
C SER A 382 -29.40 5.79 2.72
N PHE A 383 -29.09 6.37 1.55
CA PHE A 383 -30.05 7.14 0.76
C PHE A 383 -31.26 6.29 0.36
N LYS A 384 -31.02 5.08 -0.13
CA LYS A 384 -32.08 4.15 -0.52
C LYS A 384 -32.99 3.80 0.65
N LEU A 385 -32.40 3.44 1.80
CA LEU A 385 -33.15 3.17 3.04
C LEU A 385 -34.06 4.34 3.44
N LEU A 386 -33.49 5.55 3.49
CA LEU A 386 -34.22 6.75 3.88
C LEU A 386 -35.36 7.05 2.92
N THR A 387 -35.09 7.02 1.62
CA THR A 387 -36.11 7.33 0.61
C THR A 387 -37.20 6.28 0.55
N ASP A 388 -36.93 5.01 0.77
CA ASP A 388 -37.96 3.96 0.81
C ASP A 388 -38.92 4.16 2.00
N VAL A 389 -38.39 4.55 3.17
CA VAL A 389 -39.24 4.87 4.34
C VAL A 389 -40.05 6.15 4.11
N LEU A 390 -39.45 7.22 3.58
CA LEU A 390 -40.15 8.47 3.27
C LEU A 390 -41.27 8.25 2.24
N LYS A 391 -41.03 7.45 1.21
CA LYS A 391 -42.09 7.07 0.23
C LYS A 391 -43.20 6.27 0.88
N LYS A 392 -42.88 5.31 1.75
CA LYS A 392 -43.86 4.53 2.50
C LYS A 392 -44.71 5.41 3.40
N ASN A 393 -44.13 6.43 4.01
CA ASN A 393 -44.77 7.42 4.85
C ASN A 393 -45.50 8.51 4.04
N LYS A 394 -45.39 8.50 2.69
CA LYS A 394 -45.93 9.51 1.76
C LYS A 394 -45.35 10.91 1.98
N ASP A 395 -44.19 11.05 2.60
CA ASP A 395 -43.49 12.33 2.78
C ASP A 395 -42.57 12.61 1.58
N PHE A 396 -43.23 12.93 0.45
CA PHE A 396 -42.54 13.16 -0.82
C PHE A 396 -41.71 14.46 -0.79
N ALA A 397 -42.11 15.45 0.01
CA ALA A 397 -41.34 16.71 0.11
C ALA A 397 -39.94 16.47 0.70
N LYS A 398 -39.87 15.74 1.81
CA LYS A 398 -38.59 15.36 2.38
C LYS A 398 -37.81 14.40 1.46
N ALA A 399 -38.48 13.47 0.79
CA ALA A 399 -37.80 12.58 -0.16
C ALA A 399 -37.09 13.37 -1.26
N VAL A 400 -37.69 14.45 -1.78
CA VAL A 400 -37.05 15.33 -2.77
C VAL A 400 -35.89 16.10 -2.17
N GLU A 401 -36.00 16.63 -0.94
CA GLU A 401 -34.92 17.34 -0.25
C GLU A 401 -33.66 16.43 -0.11
N TYR A 402 -33.86 15.19 0.32
CA TYR A 402 -32.73 14.24 0.48
C TYR A 402 -32.20 13.73 -0.86
N TYR A 403 -33.04 13.66 -1.89
CA TYR A 403 -32.62 13.41 -3.26
C TYR A 403 -31.68 14.50 -3.77
N ASP A 404 -31.99 15.77 -3.53
CA ASP A 404 -31.13 16.89 -3.90
C ASP A 404 -29.79 16.84 -3.19
N LYS A 405 -29.75 16.52 -1.88
CA LYS A 405 -28.49 16.32 -1.11
C LYS A 405 -27.66 15.18 -1.69
N TYR A 406 -28.30 14.07 -2.05
CA TYR A 406 -27.62 12.93 -2.69
C TYR A 406 -27.04 13.31 -4.06
N ILE A 407 -27.81 14.01 -4.88
CA ILE A 407 -27.34 14.48 -6.19
C ILE A 407 -26.17 15.44 -6.05
N GLN A 408 -26.22 16.41 -5.13
CA GLN A 408 -25.10 17.32 -4.84
C GLN A 408 -23.85 16.55 -4.44
N TYR A 409 -23.97 15.54 -3.57
CA TYR A 409 -22.86 14.66 -3.22
C TYR A 409 -22.26 13.95 -4.45
N ARG A 410 -23.11 13.37 -5.31
CA ARG A 410 -22.67 12.66 -6.53
C ARG A 410 -21.93 13.59 -7.49
N PHE A 411 -22.40 14.83 -7.65
CA PHE A 411 -21.72 15.82 -8.49
C PHE A 411 -20.41 16.32 -7.87
N SER A 412 -20.35 16.54 -6.57
CA SER A 412 -19.11 16.97 -5.89
C SER A 412 -17.99 15.95 -5.96
N LYS A 413 -18.31 14.67 -6.18
CA LYS A 413 -17.35 13.57 -6.30
C LYS A 413 -16.92 13.28 -7.75
N ARG A 414 -17.58 13.90 -8.76
CA ARG A 414 -17.25 13.75 -10.18
C ARG A 414 -16.32 14.85 -10.74
N ILE A 415 -16.06 15.90 -9.96
CA ILE A 415 -15.14 16.99 -10.29
C ILE A 415 -13.81 16.76 -9.58
#